data_8535cdef75e7a9c76258d40b71bb7249
#
_entry.id   8535cdef75e7a9c76258d40b71bb7249
#
_cell.length_a   1.000
_cell.length_b   1.000
_cell.length_c   1.000
_cell.angle_alpha   90.00
_cell.angle_beta   90.00
_cell.angle_gamma   90.00
#
_symmetry.space_group_name_H-M   'P 1'
#
loop_
_entity.id
_entity.type
_entity.pdbx_description
1 polymer ?
#
loop_
_entity_poly.entity_id
_entity_poly.type
_entity_poly.pdbx_seq_one_letter_code
_entity_poly.pdbx_strand_id
1 'polypeptide(L)'
;MALDLLPKSMFEAIDLLPDASTPVTLFTRHSLRELVDGQGLAGYDLQLTPQGRELAQEWGSYLIKNTDRVIQHCISSPIQRCVDTAVLMIEGADGVSPEPNTHTIEIVEQGLLVEPGSFVLDIQQAAPYFRKQGALGFINSFVNNALPGMKHPITGVLDVLELIYQTHPKTKSGLSLAVSHDTIIAAIVAVI
;
A
#
# COMPACT_ATOMS: atom_id res chain seq x y z
N MET A 1 -12.20 19.47 -3.48
CA MET A 1 -11.49 18.41 -4.26
C MET A 1 -11.25 17.25 -3.31
N ALA A 2 -11.22 16.01 -3.81
CA ALA A 2 -11.02 14.85 -2.92
C ALA A 2 -9.66 14.90 -2.21
N LEU A 3 -8.65 15.50 -2.81
CA LEU A 3 -7.32 15.70 -2.20
C LEU A 3 -7.33 16.46 -0.86
N ASP A 4 -8.34 17.28 -0.59
CA ASP A 4 -8.44 18.01 0.69
C ASP A 4 -8.65 17.07 1.90
N LEU A 5 -8.98 15.80 1.64
CA LEU A 5 -9.10 14.76 2.66
C LEU A 5 -7.77 14.14 3.07
N LEU A 6 -6.73 14.34 2.27
CA LEU A 6 -5.41 13.78 2.58
C LEU A 6 -4.71 14.58 3.68
N PRO A 7 -4.01 13.90 4.60
CA PRO A 7 -3.19 14.60 5.57
C PRO A 7 -2.04 15.35 4.88
N LYS A 8 -1.70 16.52 5.41
CA LYS A 8 -0.59 17.35 4.88
C LYS A 8 0.71 16.56 4.74
N SER A 9 0.98 15.64 5.65
CA SER A 9 2.17 14.78 5.62
C SER A 9 2.30 13.94 4.34
N MET A 10 1.23 13.65 3.63
CA MET A 10 1.33 12.96 2.34
C MET A 10 1.91 13.87 1.24
N PHE A 11 1.54 15.15 1.24
CA PHE A 11 2.10 16.14 0.32
C PHE A 11 3.57 16.43 0.67
N GLU A 12 3.86 16.63 1.96
CA GLU A 12 5.22 16.83 2.46
C GLU A 12 6.13 15.65 2.12
N ALA A 13 5.62 14.41 2.15
CA ALA A 13 6.37 13.23 1.75
C ALA A 13 6.76 13.24 0.27
N ILE A 14 5.93 13.82 -0.60
CA ILE A 14 6.25 13.99 -2.02
C ILE A 14 7.39 14.99 -2.21
N ASP A 15 7.40 16.06 -1.44
CA ASP A 15 8.47 17.07 -1.47
C ASP A 15 9.83 16.50 -0.98
N LEU A 16 9.79 15.43 -0.18
CA LEU A 16 10.97 14.73 0.33
C LEU A 16 11.47 13.60 -0.58
N LEU A 17 10.78 13.31 -1.67
CA LEU A 17 11.26 12.30 -2.61
C LEU A 17 12.64 12.68 -3.17
N PRO A 18 13.51 11.70 -3.44
CA PRO A 18 14.79 11.98 -4.09
C PRO A 18 14.55 12.57 -5.50
N ASP A 19 15.59 13.18 -6.05
CA ASP A 19 15.57 13.66 -7.44
C ASP A 19 15.03 12.61 -8.40
N ALA A 20 14.32 13.02 -9.46
CA ALA A 20 13.71 12.13 -10.43
C ALA A 20 14.70 11.21 -11.15
N SER A 21 16.00 11.51 -11.12
CA SER A 21 17.04 10.59 -11.61
C SER A 21 17.17 9.30 -10.80
N THR A 22 16.65 9.28 -9.57
CA THR A 22 16.63 8.12 -8.68
C THR A 22 15.25 7.44 -8.73
N PRO A 23 15.14 6.20 -9.20
CA PRO A 23 13.87 5.48 -9.21
C PRO A 23 13.38 5.24 -7.77
N VAL A 24 12.06 5.19 -7.58
CA VAL A 24 11.44 4.98 -6.26
C VAL A 24 10.31 3.96 -6.32
N THR A 25 10.04 3.32 -5.19
CA THR A 25 8.81 2.55 -4.98
C THR A 25 7.98 3.24 -3.90
N LEU A 26 6.76 3.59 -4.24
CA LEU A 26 5.78 4.15 -3.32
C LEU A 26 4.96 3.01 -2.72
N PHE A 27 5.14 2.78 -1.43
CA PHE A 27 4.33 1.81 -0.69
C PHE A 27 3.18 2.54 -0.02
N THR A 28 1.96 2.23 -0.42
CA THR A 28 0.77 2.96 0.01
C THR A 28 -0.34 2.03 0.50
N ARG A 29 -1.22 2.57 1.31
CA ARG A 29 -2.47 1.93 1.71
C ARG A 29 -3.51 2.11 0.62
N HIS A 30 -4.47 1.16 0.52
CA HIS A 30 -5.67 1.38 -0.28
C HIS A 30 -6.42 2.65 0.15
N SER A 31 -7.19 3.25 -0.75
CA SER A 31 -7.95 4.48 -0.51
C SER A 31 -9.12 4.27 0.47
N LEU A 32 -9.96 5.28 0.65
CA LEU A 32 -11.08 5.26 1.59
C LEU A 32 -12.08 4.16 1.21
N ARG A 33 -12.36 3.30 2.17
CA ARG A 33 -13.33 2.22 2.07
C ARG A 33 -14.55 2.46 2.95
N GLU A 34 -15.58 1.67 2.74
CA GLU A 34 -16.74 1.61 3.65
C GLU A 34 -16.28 1.33 5.10
N LEU A 35 -16.97 1.94 6.04
CA LEU A 35 -16.73 1.72 7.47
C LEU A 35 -17.46 0.47 7.93
N VAL A 36 -16.87 -0.23 8.89
CA VAL A 36 -17.51 -1.37 9.57
C VAL A 36 -18.09 -0.84 10.87
N ASP A 37 -19.37 -1.11 11.11
CA ASP A 37 -19.97 -0.88 12.41
C ASP A 37 -19.42 -1.92 13.41
N GLY A 38 -18.72 -1.45 14.42
CA GLY A 38 -18.20 -2.28 15.51
C GLY A 38 -16.67 -2.45 15.54
N GLN A 39 -16.19 -3.27 16.48
CA GLN A 39 -14.75 -3.53 16.72
C GLN A 39 -14.21 -4.72 15.90
N GLY A 40 -14.75 -4.97 14.72
CA GLY A 40 -14.35 -6.09 13.86
C GLY A 40 -13.17 -5.76 12.93
N LEU A 41 -12.51 -6.82 12.47
CA LEU A 41 -11.61 -6.72 11.30
C LEU A 41 -12.42 -6.30 10.08
N ALA A 42 -11.84 -5.43 9.28
CA ALA A 42 -12.41 -5.09 7.97
C ALA A 42 -12.47 -6.36 7.10
N GLY A 43 -13.68 -6.75 6.71
CA GLY A 43 -13.86 -7.85 5.76
C GLY A 43 -13.15 -7.58 4.43
N TYR A 44 -12.86 -8.63 3.70
CA TYR A 44 -12.24 -8.52 2.36
C TYR A 44 -13.23 -8.03 1.31
N ASP A 45 -14.51 -8.13 1.58
CA ASP A 45 -15.64 -7.72 0.75
C ASP A 45 -15.91 -6.21 0.76
N LEU A 46 -15.36 -5.47 1.72
CA LEU A 46 -15.52 -4.01 1.81
C LEU A 46 -14.86 -3.32 0.62
N GLN A 47 -15.64 -2.51 -0.07
CA GLN A 47 -15.24 -1.79 -1.27
C GLN A 47 -14.78 -0.36 -0.96
N LEU A 48 -14.17 0.29 -1.94
CA LEU A 48 -13.90 1.73 -1.88
C LEU A 48 -15.21 2.50 -1.92
N THR A 49 -15.30 3.56 -1.10
CA THR A 49 -16.38 4.54 -1.24
C THR A 49 -16.25 5.32 -2.56
N PRO A 50 -17.33 5.93 -3.07
CA PRO A 50 -17.23 6.82 -4.24
C PRO A 50 -16.16 7.90 -4.06
N GLN A 51 -16.08 8.49 -2.87
CA GLN A 51 -15.07 9.48 -2.50
C GLN A 51 -13.66 8.88 -2.47
N GLY A 52 -13.50 7.63 -2.01
CA GLY A 52 -12.23 6.93 -2.04
C GLY A 52 -11.75 6.63 -3.46
N ARG A 53 -12.66 6.35 -4.38
CA ARG A 53 -12.35 6.17 -5.81
C ARG A 53 -11.84 7.46 -6.44
N GLU A 54 -12.56 8.56 -6.24
CA GLU A 54 -12.16 9.88 -6.70
C GLU A 54 -10.79 10.29 -6.13
N LEU A 55 -10.59 10.08 -4.82
CA LEU A 55 -9.33 10.38 -4.15
C LEU A 55 -8.14 9.60 -4.73
N ALA A 56 -8.31 8.31 -5.00
CA ALA A 56 -7.24 7.49 -5.59
C ALA A 56 -6.83 8.02 -6.97
N GLN A 57 -7.81 8.38 -7.80
CA GLN A 57 -7.56 8.93 -9.14
C GLN A 57 -6.90 10.31 -9.07
N GLU A 58 -7.40 11.22 -8.23
CA GLU A 58 -6.78 12.54 -8.03
C GLU A 58 -5.35 12.42 -7.49
N TRP A 59 -5.10 11.47 -6.56
CA TRP A 59 -3.77 11.25 -6.01
C TRP A 59 -2.78 10.75 -7.06
N GLY A 60 -3.19 9.82 -7.93
CA GLY A 60 -2.39 9.40 -9.08
C GLY A 60 -1.99 10.56 -9.99
N SER A 61 -2.98 11.42 -10.32
CA SER A 61 -2.74 12.64 -11.10
C SER A 61 -1.77 13.60 -10.39
N TYR A 62 -1.94 13.78 -9.08
CA TYR A 62 -1.09 14.66 -8.28
C TYR A 62 0.36 14.19 -8.27
N LEU A 63 0.60 12.90 -8.07
CA LEU A 63 1.94 12.30 -8.06
C LEU A 63 2.69 12.64 -9.36
N ILE A 64 2.10 12.38 -10.51
CA ILE A 64 2.78 12.58 -11.80
C ILE A 64 3.01 14.07 -12.08
N LYS A 65 2.05 14.93 -11.77
CA LYS A 65 2.19 16.38 -11.95
C LYS A 65 3.29 17.03 -11.09
N ASN A 66 3.62 16.42 -9.96
CA ASN A 66 4.50 17.05 -8.96
C ASN A 66 5.84 16.33 -8.77
N THR A 67 6.12 15.27 -9.54
CA THR A 67 7.34 14.47 -9.31
C THR A 67 8.18 14.23 -10.56
N ASP A 68 7.74 14.65 -11.74
CA ASP A 68 8.40 14.34 -13.03
C ASP A 68 8.71 12.83 -13.20
N ARG A 69 7.80 11.97 -12.68
CA ARG A 69 7.98 10.52 -12.67
C ARG A 69 6.94 9.84 -13.55
N VAL A 70 7.22 8.57 -13.90
CA VAL A 70 6.32 7.71 -14.68
C VAL A 70 6.11 6.41 -13.91
N ILE A 71 4.85 6.00 -13.73
CA ILE A 71 4.54 4.69 -13.15
C ILE A 71 4.95 3.61 -14.15
N GLN A 72 5.81 2.69 -13.74
CA GLN A 72 6.33 1.61 -14.57
C GLN A 72 5.88 0.23 -14.14
N HIS A 73 5.68 0.04 -12.82
CA HIS A 73 5.29 -1.22 -12.23
C HIS A 73 4.24 -0.99 -11.15
N CYS A 74 3.36 -1.97 -11.00
CA CYS A 74 2.40 -1.97 -9.91
C CYS A 74 2.24 -3.37 -9.32
N ILE A 75 2.40 -3.47 -8.01
CA ILE A 75 2.02 -4.65 -7.24
C ILE A 75 0.91 -4.28 -6.25
N SER A 76 0.00 -5.19 -6.01
CA SER A 76 -1.12 -4.94 -5.11
C SER A 76 -1.45 -6.18 -4.27
N SER A 77 -1.97 -5.94 -3.06
CA SER A 77 -2.76 -6.97 -2.38
C SER A 77 -3.91 -7.41 -3.30
N PRO A 78 -4.23 -8.72 -3.39
CA PRO A 78 -5.35 -9.22 -4.21
C PRO A 78 -6.73 -8.81 -3.68
N ILE A 79 -6.81 -8.10 -2.57
CA ILE A 79 -8.08 -7.59 -2.04
C ILE A 79 -8.58 -6.47 -2.94
N GLN A 80 -9.84 -6.59 -3.41
CA GLN A 80 -10.40 -5.75 -4.47
C GLN A 80 -10.19 -4.24 -4.26
N ARG A 81 -10.35 -3.72 -3.03
CA ARG A 81 -10.11 -2.31 -2.74
C ARG A 81 -8.66 -1.85 -2.96
N CYS A 82 -7.69 -2.77 -2.84
CA CYS A 82 -6.28 -2.46 -3.15
C CYS A 82 -6.07 -2.43 -4.67
N VAL A 83 -6.61 -3.41 -5.38
CA VAL A 83 -6.57 -3.47 -6.85
C VAL A 83 -7.26 -2.24 -7.44
N ASP A 84 -8.45 -1.89 -6.97
CA ASP A 84 -9.19 -0.71 -7.42
C ASP A 84 -8.40 0.58 -7.15
N THR A 85 -7.74 0.68 -6.01
CA THR A 85 -6.88 1.84 -5.71
C THR A 85 -5.73 1.94 -6.71
N ALA A 86 -5.07 0.83 -7.01
CA ALA A 86 -3.98 0.79 -7.98
C ALA A 86 -4.46 1.18 -9.38
N VAL A 87 -5.57 0.61 -9.85
CA VAL A 87 -6.18 0.95 -11.15
C VAL A 87 -6.44 2.45 -11.25
N LEU A 88 -7.15 3.01 -10.26
CA LEU A 88 -7.54 4.41 -10.26
C LEU A 88 -6.34 5.36 -10.19
N MET A 89 -5.31 5.01 -9.43
CA MET A 89 -4.07 5.80 -9.39
C MET A 89 -3.35 5.80 -10.74
N ILE A 90 -3.30 4.66 -11.43
CA ILE A 90 -2.71 4.54 -12.77
C ILE A 90 -3.53 5.34 -13.78
N GLU A 91 -4.86 5.21 -13.79
CA GLU A 91 -5.74 5.99 -14.66
C GLU A 91 -5.58 7.51 -14.45
N GLY A 92 -5.50 7.93 -13.18
CA GLY A 92 -5.26 9.34 -12.85
C GLY A 92 -3.90 9.85 -13.32
N ALA A 93 -2.87 9.03 -13.22
CA ALA A 93 -1.52 9.32 -13.70
C ALA A 93 -1.47 9.43 -15.23
N ASP A 94 -2.08 8.48 -15.95
CA ASP A 94 -2.11 8.45 -17.41
C ASP A 94 -2.88 9.65 -17.99
N GLY A 95 -3.95 10.08 -17.32
CA GLY A 95 -4.74 11.24 -17.75
C GLY A 95 -4.00 12.57 -17.75
N VAL A 96 -2.83 12.65 -17.13
CA VAL A 96 -2.02 13.88 -17.00
C VAL A 96 -0.60 13.74 -17.48
N SER A 97 -0.16 12.54 -17.83
CA SER A 97 1.18 12.28 -18.33
C SER A 97 1.39 12.96 -19.69
N PRO A 98 2.49 13.71 -19.89
CA PRO A 98 2.83 14.28 -21.20
C PRO A 98 3.14 13.19 -22.23
N GLU A 99 3.58 12.03 -21.79
CA GLU A 99 3.78 10.83 -22.59
C GLU A 99 2.92 9.71 -21.97
N PRO A 100 1.66 9.54 -22.40
CA PRO A 100 0.84 8.45 -21.89
C PRO A 100 1.53 7.11 -22.13
N ASN A 101 1.45 6.23 -21.15
CA ASN A 101 2.04 4.91 -21.25
C ASN A 101 1.54 4.21 -22.53
N THR A 102 2.46 3.89 -23.43
CA THR A 102 2.14 3.13 -24.64
C THR A 102 1.86 1.66 -24.32
N HIS A 103 2.13 1.24 -23.09
CA HIS A 103 1.90 -0.10 -22.58
C HIS A 103 0.98 -0.05 -21.36
N THR A 104 0.01 -0.94 -21.34
CA THR A 104 -0.84 -1.14 -20.15
C THR A 104 0.04 -1.60 -19.00
N ILE A 105 0.00 -0.87 -17.86
CA ILE A 105 0.68 -1.30 -16.65
C ILE A 105 -0.10 -2.46 -16.06
N GLU A 106 0.53 -3.63 -16.01
CA GLU A 106 -0.04 -4.80 -15.36
C GLU A 106 0.01 -4.63 -13.83
N ILE A 107 -1.12 -4.88 -13.17
CA ILE A 107 -1.19 -4.94 -11.71
C ILE A 107 -0.96 -6.38 -11.29
N VAL A 108 0.21 -6.63 -10.69
CA VAL A 108 0.57 -7.97 -10.23
C VAL A 108 0.11 -8.16 -8.79
N GLU A 109 -0.85 -9.06 -8.60
CA GLU A 109 -1.38 -9.38 -7.28
C GLU A 109 -0.37 -10.19 -6.45
N GLN A 110 -0.15 -9.77 -5.20
CA GLN A 110 0.84 -10.35 -4.30
C GLN A 110 0.23 -10.73 -2.95
N GLY A 111 0.20 -12.02 -2.63
CA GLY A 111 -0.33 -12.54 -1.37
C GLY A 111 0.41 -12.02 -0.13
N LEU A 112 1.69 -11.66 -0.25
CA LEU A 112 2.46 -11.06 0.84
C LEU A 112 1.94 -9.69 1.28
N LEU A 113 1.19 -9.00 0.42
CA LEU A 113 0.61 -7.69 0.69
C LEU A 113 -0.79 -7.75 1.32
N VAL A 114 -1.36 -8.95 1.51
CA VAL A 114 -2.65 -9.15 2.19
C VAL A 114 -2.48 -8.99 3.70
N GLU A 115 -3.45 -8.42 4.37
CA GLU A 115 -3.51 -8.42 5.82
C GLU A 115 -4.01 -9.79 6.35
N PRO A 116 -3.29 -10.47 7.22
CA PRO A 116 -2.02 -10.18 7.88
C PRO A 116 -0.75 -10.65 7.14
N GLY A 117 -0.88 -11.20 5.97
CA GLY A 117 0.10 -11.43 4.93
C GLY A 117 1.44 -12.04 5.33
N SER A 118 2.49 -11.31 4.99
CA SER A 118 3.88 -11.75 5.15
C SER A 118 4.31 -12.04 6.59
N PHE A 119 3.53 -11.60 7.59
CA PHE A 119 3.89 -11.73 9.00
C PHE A 119 3.28 -12.96 9.69
N VAL A 120 2.39 -13.68 9.04
CA VAL A 120 1.68 -14.83 9.63
C VAL A 120 2.17 -16.15 9.08
N LEU A 121 2.49 -17.11 9.98
CA LEU A 121 2.78 -18.51 9.67
C LEU A 121 1.54 -19.38 9.82
N ASP A 122 0.77 -19.14 10.88
CA ASP A 122 -0.43 -19.89 11.21
C ASP A 122 -1.54 -18.94 11.66
N ILE A 123 -2.51 -18.73 10.78
CA ILE A 123 -3.63 -17.83 11.01
C ILE A 123 -4.54 -18.32 12.15
N GLN A 124 -4.62 -19.62 12.39
CA GLN A 124 -5.46 -20.14 13.47
C GLN A 124 -4.90 -19.79 14.85
N GLN A 125 -3.58 -19.74 14.96
CA GLN A 125 -2.90 -19.30 16.18
C GLN A 125 -2.88 -17.78 16.32
N ALA A 126 -2.69 -17.03 15.25
CA ALA A 126 -2.56 -15.57 15.28
C ALA A 126 -3.91 -14.82 15.41
N ALA A 127 -4.95 -15.28 14.73
CA ALA A 127 -6.24 -14.57 14.65
C ALA A 127 -6.93 -14.29 16.02
N PRO A 128 -6.87 -15.16 17.04
CA PRO A 128 -7.44 -14.86 18.35
C PRO A 128 -6.83 -13.62 19.02
N TYR A 129 -5.53 -13.43 18.84
CA TYR A 129 -4.81 -12.27 19.40
C TYR A 129 -5.21 -10.98 18.69
N PHE A 130 -5.33 -11.02 17.36
CA PHE A 130 -5.81 -9.87 16.58
C PHE A 130 -7.21 -9.43 17.03
N ARG A 131 -8.15 -10.37 17.16
CA ARG A 131 -9.51 -10.09 17.63
C ARG A 131 -9.55 -9.50 19.03
N LYS A 132 -8.66 -9.97 19.92
CA LYS A 132 -8.62 -9.53 21.33
C LYS A 132 -7.96 -8.16 21.50
N GLN A 133 -6.90 -7.88 20.73
CA GLN A 133 -6.04 -6.72 20.96
C GLN A 133 -6.33 -5.56 19.99
N GLY A 134 -7.04 -5.82 18.90
CA GLY A 134 -7.17 -4.88 17.78
C GLY A 134 -5.86 -4.70 17.04
N ALA A 135 -5.85 -3.88 15.98
CA ALA A 135 -4.68 -3.71 15.10
C ALA A 135 -3.45 -3.20 15.83
N LEU A 136 -3.57 -2.13 16.61
CA LEU A 136 -2.43 -1.53 17.32
C LEU A 136 -1.83 -2.45 18.39
N GLY A 137 -2.69 -3.09 19.20
CA GLY A 137 -2.23 -4.04 20.21
C GLY A 137 -1.55 -5.25 19.59
N PHE A 138 -2.07 -5.74 18.47
CA PHE A 138 -1.48 -6.83 17.71
C PHE A 138 -0.09 -6.46 17.17
N ILE A 139 0.06 -5.29 16.53
CA ILE A 139 1.34 -4.81 15.99
C ILE A 139 2.37 -4.68 17.12
N ASN A 140 2.00 -4.06 18.24
CA ASN A 140 2.91 -3.93 19.39
C ASN A 140 3.38 -5.29 19.92
N SER A 141 2.47 -6.25 20.05
CA SER A 141 2.81 -7.60 20.50
C SER A 141 3.65 -8.35 19.47
N PHE A 142 3.37 -8.18 18.19
CA PHE A 142 4.13 -8.75 17.09
C PHE A 142 5.57 -8.24 17.06
N VAL A 143 5.78 -6.93 17.14
CA VAL A 143 7.11 -6.29 17.11
C VAL A 143 7.99 -6.79 18.27
N ASN A 144 7.38 -7.09 19.42
CA ASN A 144 8.09 -7.67 20.57
C ASN A 144 8.27 -9.20 20.48
N ASN A 145 7.95 -9.81 19.34
CA ASN A 145 8.08 -11.25 19.10
C ASN A 145 7.31 -12.12 20.08
N ALA A 146 6.13 -11.69 20.50
CA ALA A 146 5.37 -12.30 21.59
C ALA A 146 4.12 -13.06 21.14
N LEU A 147 3.87 -13.19 19.83
CA LEU A 147 2.63 -13.80 19.32
C LEU A 147 2.84 -15.15 18.67
N PRO A 148 2.10 -16.20 19.13
CA PRO A 148 2.07 -17.49 18.45
C PRO A 148 1.53 -17.37 17.00
N GLY A 149 2.03 -18.21 16.13
CA GLY A 149 1.60 -18.24 14.72
C GLY A 149 2.15 -17.11 13.86
N MET A 150 3.04 -16.26 14.40
CA MET A 150 3.68 -15.16 13.67
C MET A 150 5.11 -15.50 13.29
N LYS A 151 5.57 -14.94 12.17
CA LYS A 151 6.99 -14.90 11.82
C LYS A 151 7.73 -13.98 12.78
N HIS A 152 9.04 -14.17 12.86
CA HIS A 152 9.89 -13.14 13.46
C HIS A 152 9.69 -11.80 12.71
N PRO A 153 9.53 -10.65 13.39
CA PRO A 153 9.23 -9.36 12.76
C PRO A 153 10.18 -9.01 11.62
N ILE A 154 11.48 -9.13 11.83
CA ILE A 154 12.50 -8.85 10.81
C ILE A 154 12.31 -9.75 9.58
N THR A 155 12.00 -11.04 9.75
CA THR A 155 11.79 -11.95 8.61
C THR A 155 10.57 -11.51 7.79
N GLY A 156 9.46 -11.15 8.43
CA GLY A 156 8.27 -10.67 7.72
C GLY A 156 8.53 -9.38 6.96
N VAL A 157 9.31 -8.46 7.52
CA VAL A 157 9.71 -7.21 6.84
C VAL A 157 10.63 -7.51 5.66
N LEU A 158 11.63 -8.37 5.83
CA LEU A 158 12.55 -8.73 4.74
C LEU A 158 11.82 -9.36 3.55
N ASP A 159 10.83 -10.21 3.78
CA ASP A 159 10.02 -10.79 2.70
C ASP A 159 9.32 -9.70 1.86
N VAL A 160 8.77 -8.67 2.51
CA VAL A 160 8.13 -7.54 1.81
C VAL A 160 9.16 -6.66 1.11
N LEU A 161 10.28 -6.36 1.76
CA LEU A 161 11.34 -5.55 1.16
C LEU A 161 11.96 -6.24 -0.06
N GLU A 162 12.14 -7.55 -0.01
CA GLU A 162 12.61 -8.32 -1.17
C GLU A 162 11.62 -8.24 -2.33
N LEU A 163 10.31 -8.40 -2.06
CA LEU A 163 9.26 -8.22 -3.07
C LEU A 163 9.31 -6.83 -3.69
N ILE A 164 9.42 -5.77 -2.87
CA ILE A 164 9.54 -4.39 -3.32
C ILE A 164 10.80 -4.19 -4.17
N TYR A 165 11.93 -4.76 -3.75
CA TYR A 165 13.17 -4.66 -4.48
C TYR A 165 13.11 -5.33 -5.86
N GLN A 166 12.46 -6.49 -5.96
CA GLN A 166 12.27 -7.20 -7.24
C GLN A 166 11.44 -6.41 -8.25
N THR A 167 10.49 -5.60 -7.76
CA THR A 167 9.59 -4.77 -8.58
C THR A 167 10.04 -3.30 -8.67
N HIS A 168 11.19 -2.96 -8.07
CA HIS A 168 11.73 -1.61 -8.10
C HIS A 168 12.08 -1.19 -9.54
N PRO A 169 11.73 0.04 -9.96
CA PRO A 169 12.02 0.50 -11.33
C PRO A 169 13.52 0.57 -11.56
N LYS A 170 13.94 0.25 -12.79
CA LYS A 170 15.38 0.25 -13.16
C LYS A 170 15.77 1.47 -13.98
N THR A 171 14.81 2.28 -14.38
CA THR A 171 15.05 3.46 -15.21
C THR A 171 14.91 4.74 -14.40
N LYS A 172 15.59 5.80 -14.86
CA LYS A 172 15.40 7.15 -14.32
C LYS A 172 13.93 7.54 -14.42
N SER A 173 13.48 8.38 -13.50
CA SER A 173 12.07 8.80 -13.39
C SER A 173 11.06 7.67 -13.16
N GLY A 174 11.53 6.43 -12.94
CA GLY A 174 10.66 5.30 -12.67
C GLY A 174 10.01 5.38 -11.30
N LEU A 175 8.72 5.10 -11.26
CA LEU A 175 7.92 4.93 -10.06
C LEU A 175 7.26 3.55 -10.10
N SER A 176 7.43 2.76 -9.04
CA SER A 176 6.61 1.58 -8.79
C SER A 176 5.58 1.87 -7.71
N LEU A 177 4.38 1.35 -7.87
CA LEU A 177 3.34 1.37 -6.84
C LEU A 177 3.28 0.00 -6.13
N ALA A 178 3.18 0.03 -4.81
CA ALA A 178 2.87 -1.14 -4.00
C ALA A 178 1.67 -0.80 -3.11
N VAL A 179 0.50 -1.39 -3.40
CA VAL A 179 -0.75 -1.08 -2.69
C VAL A 179 -1.10 -2.20 -1.72
N SER A 180 -1.26 -1.85 -0.45
CA SER A 180 -1.49 -2.80 0.64
C SER A 180 -2.45 -2.24 1.70
N HIS A 181 -2.30 -2.69 2.94
CA HIS A 181 -3.12 -2.36 4.10
C HIS A 181 -2.30 -1.60 5.16
N ASP A 182 -2.99 -0.80 5.96
CA ASP A 182 -2.38 -0.01 7.05
C ASP A 182 -1.59 -0.86 8.05
N THR A 183 -2.08 -2.04 8.39
CA THR A 183 -1.41 -2.97 9.32
C THR A 183 -0.07 -3.49 8.79
N ILE A 184 0.03 -3.78 7.50
CA ILE A 184 1.29 -4.21 6.86
C ILE A 184 2.30 -3.06 6.88
N ILE A 185 1.86 -1.86 6.47
CA ILE A 185 2.72 -0.67 6.46
C ILE A 185 3.17 -0.33 7.89
N ALA A 186 2.24 -0.33 8.85
CA ALA A 186 2.56 -0.04 10.24
C ALA A 186 3.53 -1.05 10.85
N ALA A 187 3.39 -2.35 10.53
CA ALA A 187 4.31 -3.38 10.98
C ALA A 187 5.73 -3.18 10.40
N ILE A 188 5.85 -2.81 9.12
CA ILE A 188 7.13 -2.50 8.51
C ILE A 188 7.77 -1.29 9.20
N VAL A 189 7.04 -0.17 9.33
CA VAL A 189 7.54 1.06 9.96
C VAL A 189 7.95 0.85 11.42
N ALA A 190 7.26 -0.04 12.15
CA ALA A 190 7.59 -0.33 13.54
C ALA A 190 8.85 -1.19 13.72
N VAL A 191 9.33 -1.85 12.66
CA VAL A 191 10.51 -2.74 12.68
C VAL A 191 11.77 -2.06 12.13
N ILE A 192 11.61 -1.12 11.20
CA ILE A 192 12.72 -0.35 10.60
C ILE A 192 13.11 0.83 11.50
#